data_600a8ec0daa9fff82e270415f68c9091
#
_entry.id   600a8ec0daa9fff82e270415f68c9091
#
_cell.length_a   1.000
_cell.length_b   1.000
_cell.length_c   1.000
_cell.angle_alpha   90.00
_cell.angle_beta   90.00
_cell.angle_gamma   90.00
#
_symmetry.space_group_name_H-M   'P 1'
#
loop_
_entity.id
_entity.type
_entity.pdbx_description
1 polymer ?
#
loop_
_entity_poly.entity_id
_entity_poly.type
_entity_poly.pdbx_seq_one_letter_code
_entity_poly.pdbx_strand_id
1 'polypeptide(L)'
;MGVACGLECMGELSPEKIQGIITATGLGCLTDTEKFLNNLLDNEERMLNPTPFIQSTLNTIGAQIALIHQIHAYNMTYVHRGLSFESALLDAMMKIGEGSENILVGAIDEMTETSYTIQQRLGMLKGIAAGEGAQFFLLSREAGEHPLAEIQGIETFIGKQTTEEISSRIIRFLQRNGLECQDIQWLITGKNKKPHNQDDSHEQTVDNGNSIYEELETNLFPESAYLSFKNECGEYPTATSYAVWKAVNESVNCTTSTHILIYNHHHSINH
;
A
#
# COMPACT_ATOMS: atom_id res chain seq x y z
N MET A 1 -11.91 2.43 -10.27
CA MET A 1 -10.95 1.36 -9.92
C MET A 1 -11.21 0.86 -8.49
N GLY A 2 -11.03 1.64 -7.43
CA GLY A 2 -11.11 1.18 -6.03
C GLY A 2 -12.41 0.49 -5.63
N VAL A 3 -13.59 1.06 -5.97
CA VAL A 3 -14.88 0.41 -5.67
C VAL A 3 -14.99 -0.97 -6.34
N ALA A 4 -14.60 -1.08 -7.61
CA ALA A 4 -14.63 -2.36 -8.31
C ALA A 4 -13.74 -3.42 -7.65
N CYS A 5 -12.50 -3.05 -7.28
CA CYS A 5 -11.60 -3.96 -6.55
C CYS A 5 -12.17 -4.39 -5.20
N GLY A 6 -12.77 -3.46 -4.45
CA GLY A 6 -13.37 -3.80 -3.16
C GLY A 6 -14.54 -4.75 -3.28
N LEU A 7 -15.42 -4.54 -4.27
CA LEU A 7 -16.54 -5.43 -4.56
C LEU A 7 -16.09 -6.82 -5.03
N GLU A 8 -15.08 -6.87 -5.89
CA GLU A 8 -14.49 -8.13 -6.35
C GLU A 8 -13.86 -8.92 -5.20
N CYS A 9 -13.14 -8.22 -4.30
CA CYS A 9 -12.53 -8.84 -3.12
C CYS A 9 -13.56 -9.44 -2.15
N MET A 10 -14.75 -8.84 -2.03
CA MET A 10 -15.85 -9.38 -1.22
C MET A 10 -16.39 -10.70 -1.79
N GLY A 11 -16.31 -10.88 -3.11
CA GLY A 11 -16.76 -12.09 -3.80
C GLY A 11 -18.21 -12.45 -3.45
N GLU A 12 -18.43 -13.69 -3.05
CA GLU A 12 -19.76 -14.22 -2.66
C GLU A 12 -20.06 -14.05 -1.15
N LEU A 13 -19.18 -13.40 -0.38
CA LEU A 13 -19.42 -13.19 1.05
C LEU A 13 -20.63 -12.27 1.24
N SER A 14 -21.59 -12.70 2.05
CA SER A 14 -22.75 -11.88 2.37
C SER A 14 -22.33 -10.56 3.02
N PRO A 15 -22.85 -9.41 2.56
CA PRO A 15 -22.52 -8.09 3.10
C PRO A 15 -22.71 -7.97 4.62
N GLU A 16 -23.67 -8.70 5.18
CA GLU A 16 -23.96 -8.73 6.62
C GLU A 16 -22.82 -9.33 7.45
N LYS A 17 -21.94 -10.12 6.82
CA LYS A 17 -20.75 -10.69 7.46
C LYS A 17 -19.56 -9.73 7.47
N ILE A 18 -19.62 -8.62 6.74
CA ILE A 18 -18.59 -7.58 6.75
C ILE A 18 -18.80 -6.66 7.95
N GLN A 19 -17.93 -6.73 8.92
CA GLN A 19 -18.02 -5.96 10.17
C GLN A 19 -17.20 -4.68 10.15
N GLY A 20 -16.46 -4.43 9.09
CA GLY A 20 -15.75 -3.18 8.85
C GLY A 20 -15.24 -3.04 7.43
N ILE A 21 -15.18 -1.80 6.97
CA ILE A 21 -14.52 -1.38 5.73
C ILE A 21 -13.48 -0.36 6.11
N ILE A 22 -12.23 -0.65 5.85
CA ILE A 22 -11.11 0.23 6.18
C ILE A 22 -10.35 0.51 4.90
N THR A 23 -10.30 1.77 4.49
CA THR A 23 -9.63 2.19 3.27
C THR A 23 -8.43 3.08 3.57
N ALA A 24 -7.49 3.09 2.66
CA ALA A 24 -6.29 3.90 2.72
C ALA A 24 -6.05 4.63 1.40
N THR A 25 -5.59 5.86 1.48
CA THR A 25 -5.14 6.63 0.32
C THR A 25 -4.09 7.65 0.75
N GLY A 26 -3.16 7.97 -0.10
CA GLY A 26 -2.19 9.03 0.16
C GLY A 26 -2.70 10.40 -0.25
N LEU A 27 -3.42 10.47 -1.37
CA LEU A 27 -3.83 11.73 -2.01
C LEU A 27 -5.33 11.81 -2.34
N GLY A 28 -6.08 10.73 -2.15
CA GLY A 28 -7.51 10.66 -2.43
C GLY A 28 -7.82 10.50 -3.93
N CYS A 29 -9.05 10.84 -4.29
CA CYS A 29 -9.55 10.78 -5.66
C CYS A 29 -9.15 12.04 -6.43
N LEU A 30 -7.93 12.05 -6.98
CA LEU A 30 -7.33 13.22 -7.65
C LEU A 30 -8.13 13.67 -8.88
N THR A 31 -8.59 12.74 -9.70
CA THR A 31 -9.39 13.06 -10.91
C THR A 31 -10.65 13.86 -10.58
N ASP A 32 -11.38 13.46 -9.54
CA ASP A 32 -12.61 14.17 -9.15
C ASP A 32 -12.28 15.46 -8.40
N THR A 33 -11.17 15.49 -7.66
CA THR A 33 -10.64 16.74 -7.05
C THR A 33 -10.31 17.78 -8.13
N GLU A 34 -9.60 17.40 -9.18
CA GLU A 34 -9.25 18.28 -10.30
C GLU A 34 -10.50 18.75 -11.04
N LYS A 35 -11.46 17.87 -11.31
CA LYS A 35 -12.75 18.25 -11.91
C LYS A 35 -13.50 19.26 -11.06
N PHE A 36 -13.55 19.04 -9.75
CA PHE A 36 -14.23 19.98 -8.86
C PHE A 36 -13.56 21.33 -8.84
N LEU A 37 -12.22 21.38 -8.72
CA LEU A 37 -11.47 22.63 -8.69
C LEU A 37 -11.57 23.40 -10.01
N ASN A 38 -11.46 22.70 -11.17
CA ASN A 38 -11.63 23.31 -12.47
C ASN A 38 -13.03 23.89 -12.65
N ASN A 39 -14.08 23.13 -12.28
CA ASN A 39 -15.46 23.62 -12.33
C ASN A 39 -15.66 24.85 -11.45
N LEU A 40 -15.00 24.93 -10.32
CA LEU A 40 -15.07 26.08 -9.41
C LEU A 40 -14.46 27.33 -10.05
N LEU A 41 -13.33 27.18 -10.73
CA LEU A 41 -12.67 28.27 -11.47
C LEU A 41 -13.47 28.69 -12.71
N ASP A 42 -13.88 27.74 -13.53
CA ASP A 42 -14.57 27.98 -14.81
C ASP A 42 -15.95 28.63 -14.62
N ASN A 43 -16.64 28.31 -13.53
CA ASN A 43 -17.97 28.85 -13.21
C ASN A 43 -17.95 30.03 -12.22
N GLU A 44 -16.78 30.59 -11.94
CA GLU A 44 -16.64 31.70 -10.97
C GLU A 44 -17.36 31.40 -9.64
N GLU A 45 -17.19 30.20 -9.10
CA GLU A 45 -17.81 29.69 -7.86
C GLU A 45 -19.36 29.62 -7.91
N ARG A 46 -19.96 29.62 -9.11
CA ARG A 46 -21.42 29.59 -9.28
C ARG A 46 -21.87 28.29 -9.92
N MET A 47 -23.11 27.88 -9.60
CA MET A 47 -23.79 26.72 -10.20
C MET A 47 -22.93 25.45 -10.23
N LEU A 48 -22.24 25.16 -9.12
CA LEU A 48 -21.33 24.03 -9.01
C LEU A 48 -22.10 22.71 -8.99
N ASN A 49 -21.61 21.73 -9.76
CA ASN A 49 -22.12 20.37 -9.68
C ASN A 49 -21.57 19.70 -8.37
N PRO A 50 -22.44 19.23 -7.46
CA PRO A 50 -22.00 18.62 -6.21
C PRO A 50 -21.33 17.24 -6.39
N THR A 51 -21.55 16.56 -7.51
CA THR A 51 -21.06 15.19 -7.71
C THR A 51 -19.54 15.09 -7.64
N PRO A 52 -18.73 15.90 -8.37
CA PRO A 52 -17.28 15.85 -8.24
C PRO A 52 -16.80 16.18 -6.82
N PHE A 53 -17.48 17.10 -6.11
CA PHE A 53 -17.16 17.40 -4.71
C PHE A 53 -17.35 16.17 -3.80
N ILE A 54 -18.48 15.49 -3.90
CA ILE A 54 -18.75 14.28 -3.11
C ILE A 54 -17.74 13.19 -3.44
N GLN A 55 -17.41 13.01 -4.72
CA GLN A 55 -16.47 12.00 -5.20
C GLN A 55 -15.01 12.32 -4.87
N SER A 56 -14.66 13.59 -4.66
CA SER A 56 -13.31 14.00 -4.26
C SER A 56 -13.01 13.79 -2.78
N THR A 57 -14.00 13.48 -1.96
CA THR A 57 -13.76 13.26 -0.53
C THR A 57 -12.93 12.00 -0.31
N LEU A 58 -11.99 12.06 0.65
CA LEU A 58 -11.01 11.01 0.87
C LEU A 58 -11.62 9.65 1.25
N ASN A 59 -12.80 9.67 1.88
CA ASN A 59 -13.53 8.46 2.29
C ASN A 59 -14.51 7.92 1.24
N THR A 60 -14.54 8.49 0.05
CA THR A 60 -15.58 8.21 -0.95
C THR A 60 -15.62 6.73 -1.35
N ILE A 61 -14.46 6.08 -1.46
CA ILE A 61 -14.39 4.66 -1.89
C ILE A 61 -15.02 3.73 -0.86
N GLY A 62 -14.62 3.84 0.41
CA GLY A 62 -15.22 3.04 1.49
C GLY A 62 -16.71 3.33 1.68
N ALA A 63 -17.10 4.59 1.53
CA ALA A 63 -18.50 5.00 1.62
C ALA A 63 -19.35 4.44 0.46
N GLN A 64 -18.83 4.42 -0.77
CA GLN A 64 -19.54 3.86 -1.93
C GLN A 64 -19.71 2.35 -1.82
N ILE A 65 -18.68 1.61 -1.38
CA ILE A 65 -18.78 0.16 -1.14
C ILE A 65 -19.87 -0.10 -0.09
N ALA A 66 -19.84 0.62 1.02
CA ALA A 66 -20.85 0.50 2.08
C ALA A 66 -22.27 0.80 1.58
N LEU A 67 -22.43 1.85 0.77
CA LEU A 67 -23.72 2.26 0.22
C LEU A 67 -24.31 1.22 -0.75
N ILE A 68 -23.48 0.68 -1.65
CA ILE A 68 -23.90 -0.30 -2.67
C ILE A 68 -24.46 -1.57 -1.98
N HIS A 69 -23.81 -2.03 -0.93
CA HIS A 69 -24.17 -3.26 -0.23
C HIS A 69 -24.95 -3.03 1.07
N GLN A 70 -25.32 -1.78 1.39
CA GLN A 70 -26.03 -1.40 2.63
C GLN A 70 -25.31 -1.87 3.90
N ILE A 71 -23.98 -1.82 3.89
CA ILE A 71 -23.13 -2.19 5.03
C ILE A 71 -23.13 -1.02 6.03
N HIS A 72 -23.70 -1.24 7.22
CA HIS A 72 -23.77 -0.24 8.30
C HIS A 72 -22.75 -0.50 9.40
N ALA A 73 -21.66 -1.17 9.06
CA ALA A 73 -20.58 -1.51 9.98
C ALA A 73 -19.55 -0.38 10.11
N TYR A 74 -18.49 -0.63 10.88
CA TYR A 74 -17.34 0.28 10.99
C TYR A 74 -16.81 0.68 9.62
N ASN A 75 -16.60 1.98 9.40
CA ASN A 75 -16.08 2.49 8.13
C ASN A 75 -15.06 3.61 8.41
N MET A 76 -13.80 3.36 8.10
CA MET A 76 -12.70 4.28 8.37
C MET A 76 -11.82 4.46 7.14
N THR A 77 -11.26 5.66 6.97
CA THR A 77 -10.29 5.95 5.91
C THR A 77 -9.05 6.59 6.52
N TYR A 78 -7.90 6.01 6.23
CA TYR A 78 -6.60 6.49 6.66
C TYR A 78 -5.93 7.30 5.54
N VAL A 79 -5.46 8.50 5.90
CA VAL A 79 -4.78 9.42 4.98
C VAL A 79 -3.49 9.91 5.62
N HIS A 80 -2.50 9.04 5.66
CA HIS A 80 -1.18 9.27 6.25
C HIS A 80 -0.06 9.23 5.20
N ARG A 81 -0.37 9.56 3.94
CA ARG A 81 0.56 9.46 2.81
C ARG A 81 1.15 8.04 2.71
N GLY A 82 2.48 7.91 2.77
CA GLY A 82 3.17 6.62 2.69
C GLY A 82 2.91 5.64 3.84
N LEU A 83 2.21 6.02 4.90
CA LEU A 83 1.79 5.13 6.00
C LEU A 83 0.29 4.82 5.98
N SER A 84 -0.43 5.24 4.94
CA SER A 84 -1.89 5.10 4.92
C SER A 84 -2.32 3.65 4.95
N PHE A 85 -1.72 2.80 4.12
CA PHE A 85 -2.09 1.39 4.04
C PHE A 85 -1.71 0.63 5.31
N GLU A 86 -0.53 0.87 5.83
CA GLU A 86 -0.06 0.23 7.07
C GLU A 86 -0.95 0.59 8.27
N SER A 87 -1.39 1.86 8.34
CA SER A 87 -2.34 2.30 9.37
C SER A 87 -3.69 1.61 9.23
N ALA A 88 -4.19 1.48 8.00
CA ALA A 88 -5.44 0.78 7.72
C ALA A 88 -5.34 -0.72 8.04
N LEU A 89 -4.23 -1.34 7.67
CA LEU A 89 -3.99 -2.75 7.93
C LEU A 89 -3.85 -3.04 9.42
N LEU A 90 -3.14 -2.17 10.16
CA LEU A 90 -3.01 -2.28 11.61
C LEU A 90 -4.38 -2.16 12.31
N ASP A 91 -5.22 -1.19 11.90
CA ASP A 91 -6.57 -1.05 12.45
C ASP A 91 -7.43 -2.29 12.13
N ALA A 92 -7.34 -2.83 10.91
CA ALA A 92 -8.03 -4.06 10.54
C ALA A 92 -7.60 -5.25 11.43
N MET A 93 -6.29 -5.41 11.67
CA MET A 93 -5.75 -6.44 12.57
C MET A 93 -6.24 -6.24 14.01
N MET A 94 -6.29 -5.00 14.49
CA MET A 94 -6.82 -4.68 15.82
C MET A 94 -8.31 -5.03 15.92
N LYS A 95 -9.13 -4.72 14.92
CA LYS A 95 -10.55 -5.08 14.87
C LYS A 95 -10.77 -6.59 14.89
N ILE A 96 -9.97 -7.33 14.15
CA ILE A 96 -9.98 -8.80 14.19
C ILE A 96 -9.62 -9.29 15.59
N GLY A 97 -8.58 -8.72 16.21
CA GLY A 97 -8.18 -9.03 17.60
C GLY A 97 -9.26 -8.69 18.64
N GLU A 98 -10.04 -7.63 18.43
CA GLU A 98 -11.18 -7.22 19.27
C GLU A 98 -12.41 -8.12 19.10
N GLY A 99 -12.41 -9.02 18.12
CA GLY A 99 -13.47 -10.01 17.93
C GLY A 99 -14.29 -9.85 16.65
N SER A 100 -13.94 -8.93 15.76
CA SER A 100 -14.55 -8.87 14.43
C SER A 100 -14.18 -10.13 13.64
N GLU A 101 -15.14 -10.67 12.86
CA GLU A 101 -14.93 -11.87 12.06
C GLU A 101 -14.32 -11.53 10.70
N ASN A 102 -14.84 -10.50 10.01
CA ASN A 102 -14.40 -10.13 8.68
C ASN A 102 -14.29 -8.62 8.52
N ILE A 103 -13.15 -8.17 8.08
CA ILE A 103 -12.85 -6.76 7.77
C ILE A 103 -12.35 -6.66 6.34
N LEU A 104 -13.03 -5.85 5.53
CA LEU A 104 -12.54 -5.46 4.20
C LEU A 104 -11.54 -4.33 4.36
N VAL A 105 -10.29 -4.55 4.04
CA VAL A 105 -9.24 -3.52 4.08
C VAL A 105 -8.65 -3.32 2.69
N GLY A 106 -8.39 -2.08 2.29
CA GLY A 106 -7.78 -1.81 0.99
C GLY A 106 -7.14 -0.45 0.87
N ALA A 107 -6.38 -0.28 -0.18
CA ALA A 107 -5.68 0.96 -0.49
C ALA A 107 -5.90 1.36 -1.95
N ILE A 108 -6.00 2.66 -2.17
CA ILE A 108 -6.27 3.21 -3.49
C ILE A 108 -5.51 4.53 -3.65
N ASP A 109 -4.72 4.63 -4.69
CA ASP A 109 -4.18 5.90 -5.17
C ASP A 109 -4.28 5.96 -6.68
N GLU A 110 -4.51 7.15 -7.20
CA GLU A 110 -4.51 7.44 -8.64
C GLU A 110 -3.48 8.52 -8.98
N MET A 111 -2.97 8.45 -10.21
CA MET A 111 -2.03 9.42 -10.76
C MET A 111 -2.67 10.15 -11.93
N THR A 112 -2.91 11.44 -11.78
CA THR A 112 -3.36 12.30 -12.88
C THR A 112 -2.17 12.91 -13.62
N GLU A 113 -2.38 13.36 -14.85
CA GLU A 113 -1.36 14.07 -15.64
C GLU A 113 -0.86 15.33 -14.90
N THR A 114 -1.78 16.07 -14.27
CA THR A 114 -1.45 17.26 -13.48
C THR A 114 -0.58 16.90 -12.30
N SER A 115 -0.97 15.91 -11.52
CA SER A 115 -0.21 15.44 -10.35
C SER A 115 1.18 14.92 -10.76
N TYR A 116 1.26 14.13 -11.82
CA TYR A 116 2.53 13.65 -12.37
C TYR A 116 3.45 14.81 -12.77
N THR A 117 2.91 15.81 -13.51
CA THR A 117 3.69 16.97 -13.93
C THR A 117 4.22 17.79 -12.75
N ILE A 118 3.39 17.98 -11.71
CA ILE A 118 3.80 18.69 -10.49
C ILE A 118 4.91 17.92 -9.77
N GLN A 119 4.74 16.63 -9.55
CA GLN A 119 5.72 15.79 -8.86
C GLN A 119 7.05 15.72 -9.63
N GLN A 120 6.99 15.64 -10.96
CA GLN A 120 8.17 15.67 -11.83
C GLN A 120 8.92 17.00 -11.70
N ARG A 121 8.21 18.14 -11.77
CA ARG A 121 8.82 19.47 -11.60
C ARG A 121 9.43 19.69 -10.23
N LEU A 122 8.85 19.10 -9.20
CA LEU A 122 9.40 19.13 -7.83
C LEU A 122 10.58 18.16 -7.62
N GLY A 123 10.93 17.35 -8.65
CA GLY A 123 12.01 16.37 -8.56
C GLY A 123 11.65 15.13 -7.73
N MET A 124 10.39 14.94 -7.36
CA MET A 124 9.95 13.81 -6.54
C MET A 124 10.00 12.47 -7.29
N LEU A 125 9.91 12.50 -8.62
CA LEU A 125 9.94 11.33 -9.51
C LEU A 125 11.28 11.16 -10.22
N LYS A 126 12.35 11.82 -9.74
CA LYS A 126 13.66 11.71 -10.37
C LYS A 126 14.22 10.29 -10.22
N GLY A 127 14.37 9.59 -11.36
CA GLY A 127 14.86 8.21 -11.38
C GLY A 127 13.88 7.18 -10.81
N ILE A 128 12.60 7.53 -10.70
CA ILE A 128 11.54 6.69 -10.15
C ILE A 128 10.38 6.63 -11.15
N ALA A 129 9.86 5.44 -11.44
CA ALA A 129 8.64 5.29 -12.21
C ALA A 129 7.44 5.58 -11.31
N ALA A 130 6.60 6.54 -11.71
CA ALA A 130 5.33 6.78 -11.03
C ALA A 130 4.34 5.65 -11.29
N GLY A 131 3.46 5.39 -10.33
CA GLY A 131 2.42 4.38 -10.44
C GLY A 131 1.11 4.82 -9.81
N GLU A 132 0.11 3.99 -9.99
CA GLU A 132 -1.21 4.06 -9.35
C GLU A 132 -1.71 2.64 -9.08
N GLY A 133 -2.67 2.49 -8.18
CA GLY A 133 -3.20 1.15 -7.91
C GLY A 133 -4.36 1.14 -6.94
N ALA A 134 -5.03 -0.02 -6.92
CA ALA A 134 -6.04 -0.34 -5.93
C ALA A 134 -5.91 -1.82 -5.57
N GLN A 135 -5.76 -2.11 -4.30
CA GLN A 135 -5.71 -3.47 -3.75
C GLN A 135 -6.65 -3.56 -2.55
N PHE A 136 -7.39 -4.66 -2.48
CA PHE A 136 -8.27 -4.97 -1.37
C PHE A 136 -8.03 -6.38 -0.86
N PHE A 137 -8.22 -6.55 0.44
CA PHE A 137 -8.05 -7.81 1.15
C PHE A 137 -9.23 -8.01 2.09
N LEU A 138 -9.70 -9.23 2.18
CA LEU A 138 -10.65 -9.64 3.21
C LEU A 138 -9.86 -10.30 4.34
N LEU A 139 -9.71 -9.61 5.46
CA LEU A 139 -9.13 -10.18 6.66
C LEU A 139 -10.22 -10.91 7.44
N SER A 140 -9.94 -12.17 7.79
CA SER A 140 -10.85 -12.99 8.57
C SER A 140 -10.15 -13.48 9.85
N ARG A 141 -10.90 -13.58 10.94
CA ARG A 141 -10.40 -14.05 12.23
C ARG A 141 -10.03 -15.53 12.18
N GLU A 142 -10.84 -16.32 11.53
CA GLU A 142 -10.61 -17.74 11.36
C GLU A 142 -10.19 -18.03 9.93
N ALA A 143 -9.28 -18.98 9.78
CA ALA A 143 -8.92 -19.47 8.47
C ALA A 143 -10.18 -20.09 7.83
N GLY A 144 -10.65 -19.50 6.72
CA GLY A 144 -11.72 -20.07 5.92
C GLY A 144 -11.28 -21.40 5.28
N GLU A 145 -12.12 -21.95 4.40
CA GLU A 145 -11.79 -23.20 3.70
C GLU A 145 -10.50 -23.11 2.86
N HIS A 146 -10.17 -21.91 2.37
CA HIS A 146 -9.00 -21.64 1.53
C HIS A 146 -8.28 -20.35 1.96
N PRO A 147 -7.59 -20.34 3.11
CA PRO A 147 -6.80 -19.19 3.52
C PRO A 147 -5.62 -19.01 2.55
N LEU A 148 -5.40 -17.79 2.09
CA LEU A 148 -4.32 -17.49 1.15
C LEU A 148 -3.01 -17.21 1.87
N ALA A 149 -3.05 -16.47 2.99
CA ALA A 149 -1.89 -16.13 3.80
C ALA A 149 -2.32 -15.69 5.21
N GLU A 150 -1.38 -15.67 6.14
CA GLU A 150 -1.52 -15.11 7.47
C GLU A 150 -0.61 -13.90 7.64
N ILE A 151 -1.15 -12.79 8.17
CA ILE A 151 -0.36 -11.61 8.52
C ILE A 151 0.09 -11.75 9.97
N GLN A 152 1.37 -12.03 10.19
CA GLN A 152 1.93 -12.24 11.53
C GLN A 152 2.26 -10.94 12.26
N GLY A 153 2.58 -9.87 11.53
CA GLY A 153 2.89 -8.60 12.15
C GLY A 153 3.12 -7.46 11.16
N ILE A 154 3.13 -6.26 11.70
CA ILE A 154 3.45 -5.03 11.00
C ILE A 154 4.24 -4.11 11.92
N GLU A 155 5.25 -3.45 11.39
CA GLU A 155 5.98 -2.38 12.08
C GLU A 155 6.23 -1.21 11.14
N THR A 156 6.06 -0.01 11.64
CA THR A 156 6.34 1.23 10.92
C THR A 156 7.21 2.15 11.77
N PHE A 157 8.10 2.91 11.14
CA PHE A 157 8.90 3.90 11.84
C PHE A 157 9.29 5.06 10.92
N ILE A 158 9.50 6.22 11.51
CA ILE A 158 9.79 7.48 10.81
C ILE A 158 11.16 7.97 11.23
N GLY A 159 11.83 8.66 10.35
CA GLY A 159 13.12 9.31 10.56
C GLY A 159 14.23 8.71 9.70
N LYS A 160 15.30 9.48 9.57
CA LYS A 160 16.51 8.98 8.91
C LYS A 160 17.17 7.95 9.81
N GLN A 161 17.34 6.76 9.28
CA GLN A 161 17.98 5.64 9.96
C GLN A 161 19.20 5.22 9.15
N THR A 162 20.22 4.73 9.82
CA THR A 162 21.31 4.01 9.16
C THR A 162 20.87 2.60 8.81
N THR A 163 21.56 1.94 7.90
CA THR A 163 21.25 0.56 7.53
C THR A 163 21.39 -0.39 8.72
N GLU A 164 22.33 -0.14 9.63
CA GLU A 164 22.52 -0.93 10.85
C GLU A 164 21.32 -0.77 11.80
N GLU A 165 20.76 0.43 11.92
CA GLU A 165 19.57 0.69 12.73
C GLU A 165 18.35 -0.01 12.13
N ILE A 166 18.18 0.04 10.80
CA ILE A 166 17.12 -0.67 10.09
C ILE A 166 17.27 -2.18 10.29
N SER A 167 18.46 -2.73 10.06
CA SER A 167 18.75 -4.16 10.26
C SER A 167 18.44 -4.61 11.68
N SER A 168 18.84 -3.82 12.68
CA SER A 168 18.56 -4.09 14.09
C SER A 168 17.07 -4.07 14.43
N ARG A 169 16.28 -3.22 13.75
CA ARG A 169 14.81 -3.18 13.90
C ARG A 169 14.16 -4.40 13.26
N ILE A 170 14.56 -4.75 12.04
CA ILE A 170 14.06 -5.94 11.34
C ILE A 170 14.33 -7.21 12.17
N ILE A 171 15.55 -7.38 12.68
CA ILE A 171 15.87 -8.53 13.54
C ILE A 171 14.95 -8.57 14.77
N ARG A 172 14.78 -7.45 15.47
CA ARG A 172 13.89 -7.38 16.63
C ARG A 172 12.42 -7.65 16.28
N PHE A 173 11.98 -7.18 15.11
CA PHE A 173 10.64 -7.44 14.61
C PHE A 173 10.42 -8.93 14.35
N LEU A 174 11.36 -9.61 13.69
CA LEU A 174 11.32 -11.05 13.46
C LEU A 174 11.30 -11.81 14.78
N GLN A 175 12.21 -11.50 15.72
CA GLN A 175 12.30 -12.15 17.01
C GLN A 175 11.00 -12.03 17.85
N ARG A 176 10.33 -10.87 17.80
CA ARG A 176 9.01 -10.69 18.46
C ARG A 176 7.91 -11.57 17.86
N ASN A 177 8.06 -11.95 16.60
CA ASN A 177 7.15 -12.88 15.92
C ASN A 177 7.66 -14.34 15.92
N GLY A 178 8.69 -14.64 16.73
CA GLY A 178 9.22 -15.99 16.87
C GLY A 178 10.04 -16.48 15.66
N LEU A 179 10.56 -15.57 14.84
CA LEU A 179 11.31 -15.86 13.63
C LEU A 179 12.73 -15.32 13.71
N GLU A 180 13.62 -15.92 12.92
CA GLU A 180 14.98 -15.47 12.66
C GLU A 180 15.14 -15.12 11.16
N CYS A 181 16.24 -14.45 10.78
CA CYS A 181 16.47 -14.07 9.39
C CYS A 181 16.52 -15.27 8.43
N GLN A 182 17.04 -16.39 8.89
CA GLN A 182 17.11 -17.65 8.13
C GLN A 182 15.75 -18.30 7.84
N ASP A 183 14.71 -17.90 8.58
CA ASP A 183 13.34 -18.40 8.40
C ASP A 183 12.62 -17.67 7.27
N ILE A 184 13.20 -16.59 6.71
CA ILE A 184 12.62 -15.81 5.63
C ILE A 184 13.04 -16.37 4.28
N GLN A 185 12.11 -16.97 3.54
CA GLN A 185 12.35 -17.51 2.21
C GLN A 185 12.26 -16.44 1.12
N TRP A 186 11.44 -15.41 1.31
CA TRP A 186 11.29 -14.32 0.36
C TRP A 186 11.41 -12.97 1.03
N LEU A 187 12.24 -12.10 0.45
CA LEU A 187 12.32 -10.68 0.78
C LEU A 187 11.72 -9.86 -0.37
N ILE A 188 10.60 -9.19 -0.12
CA ILE A 188 9.95 -8.30 -1.08
C ILE A 188 10.29 -6.86 -0.72
N THR A 189 10.94 -6.14 -1.62
CA THR A 189 11.46 -4.80 -1.35
C THR A 189 10.86 -3.75 -2.27
N GLY A 190 10.85 -2.50 -1.78
CA GLY A 190 10.49 -1.31 -2.56
C GLY A 190 11.62 -0.79 -3.45
N LYS A 191 12.61 -1.61 -3.81
CA LYS A 191 13.71 -1.24 -4.71
C LYS A 191 13.18 -0.81 -6.07
N ASN A 192 13.62 0.34 -6.57
CA ASN A 192 13.23 0.87 -7.87
C ASN A 192 14.36 0.67 -8.89
N LYS A 193 14.02 0.22 -10.11
CA LYS A 193 14.92 0.31 -11.25
C LYS A 193 14.83 1.71 -11.84
N LYS A 194 15.99 2.25 -12.25
CA LYS A 194 15.99 3.49 -13.04
C LYS A 194 15.19 3.28 -14.33
N PRO A 195 14.35 4.24 -14.75
CA PRO A 195 13.72 4.19 -16.06
C PRO A 195 14.80 4.14 -17.15
N HIS A 196 14.63 3.26 -18.15
CA HIS A 196 15.60 2.97 -19.22
C HIS A 196 15.95 4.15 -20.13
N ASN A 197 15.28 5.32 -20.00
CA ASN A 197 15.34 6.43 -20.94
C ASN A 197 15.96 7.72 -20.39
N GLN A 198 16.70 7.68 -19.29
CA GLN A 198 17.45 8.85 -18.83
C GLN A 198 18.91 8.70 -19.24
N ASP A 199 19.36 9.61 -20.12
CA ASP A 199 20.75 9.74 -20.56
C ASP A 199 21.68 9.94 -19.34
N ASP A 200 22.51 8.96 -19.07
CA ASP A 200 23.43 8.90 -17.91
C ASP A 200 24.60 9.91 -17.99
N SER A 201 24.53 10.90 -18.91
CA SER A 201 25.73 11.67 -19.26
C SER A 201 26.18 12.75 -18.29
N HIS A 202 25.37 13.19 -17.29
CA HIS A 202 25.77 14.28 -16.38
C HIS A 202 25.11 14.36 -15.00
N GLU A 203 24.68 13.26 -14.36
CA GLU A 203 24.07 13.40 -13.04
C GLU A 203 24.69 12.50 -11.96
N GLN A 204 25.01 13.17 -10.83
CA GLN A 204 25.25 12.50 -9.55
C GLN A 204 24.12 11.49 -9.31
N THR A 205 24.48 10.24 -9.16
CA THR A 205 23.55 9.15 -8.82
C THR A 205 22.85 9.52 -7.51
N VAL A 206 21.60 9.98 -7.61
CA VAL A 206 20.76 10.10 -6.42
C VAL A 206 20.49 8.68 -5.94
N ASP A 207 21.02 8.33 -4.80
CA ASP A 207 20.68 7.07 -4.12
C ASP A 207 19.21 7.19 -3.67
N ASN A 208 18.31 6.53 -4.41
CA ASN A 208 16.88 6.49 -4.12
C ASN A 208 16.57 5.51 -2.96
N GLY A 209 17.53 5.26 -2.06
CA GLY A 209 17.43 4.29 -0.98
C GLY A 209 17.70 2.84 -1.43
N ASN A 210 18.12 2.64 -2.67
CA ASN A 210 18.41 1.29 -3.18
C ASN A 210 19.61 0.63 -2.48
N SER A 211 20.57 1.41 -1.99
CA SER A 211 21.71 0.91 -1.21
C SER A 211 21.27 0.17 0.05
N ILE A 212 20.22 0.65 0.72
CA ILE A 212 19.64 0.00 1.91
C ILE A 212 19.12 -1.39 1.54
N TYR A 213 18.36 -1.51 0.45
CA TYR A 213 17.84 -2.79 0.01
C TYR A 213 18.96 -3.78 -0.36
N GLU A 214 19.98 -3.32 -1.10
CA GLU A 214 21.12 -4.15 -1.49
C GLU A 214 21.90 -4.66 -0.28
N GLU A 215 22.05 -3.84 0.73
CA GLU A 215 22.72 -4.23 1.97
C GLU A 215 21.88 -5.23 2.78
N LEU A 216 20.56 -5.06 2.86
CA LEU A 216 19.67 -6.04 3.48
C LEU A 216 19.70 -7.37 2.72
N GLU A 217 19.61 -7.35 1.40
CA GLU A 217 19.69 -8.53 0.54
C GLU A 217 21.01 -9.29 0.77
N THR A 218 22.13 -8.59 0.82
CA THR A 218 23.46 -9.21 0.89
C THR A 218 23.84 -9.66 2.29
N ASN A 219 23.57 -8.85 3.30
CA ASN A 219 24.11 -9.04 4.64
C ASN A 219 23.11 -9.69 5.61
N LEU A 220 21.81 -9.38 5.46
CA LEU A 220 20.81 -9.86 6.41
C LEU A 220 20.05 -11.10 5.91
N PHE A 221 19.81 -11.17 4.61
CA PHE A 221 19.00 -12.25 4.01
C PHE A 221 19.68 -12.93 2.81
N PRO A 222 20.96 -13.37 2.90
CA PRO A 222 21.71 -13.87 1.75
C PRO A 222 21.12 -15.14 1.10
N GLU A 223 20.31 -15.89 1.84
CA GLU A 223 19.70 -17.15 1.37
C GLU A 223 18.26 -16.97 0.85
N SER A 224 17.67 -15.76 1.01
CA SER A 224 16.30 -15.51 0.58
C SER A 224 16.22 -15.24 -0.92
N ALA A 225 15.08 -15.55 -1.52
CA ALA A 225 14.74 -15.05 -2.85
C ALA A 225 14.28 -13.60 -2.77
N TYR A 226 14.56 -12.80 -3.81
CA TYR A 226 14.27 -11.35 -3.81
C TYR A 226 13.27 -10.97 -4.89
N LEU A 227 12.32 -10.11 -4.51
CA LEU A 227 11.39 -9.47 -5.43
C LEU A 227 11.36 -7.96 -5.18
N SER A 228 11.22 -7.20 -6.25
CA SER A 228 11.01 -5.76 -6.17
C SER A 228 9.64 -5.41 -6.73
N PHE A 229 8.73 -5.02 -5.85
CA PHE A 229 7.35 -4.75 -6.24
C PHE A 229 7.17 -3.43 -7.01
N LYS A 230 7.97 -2.40 -6.71
CA LYS A 230 7.86 -1.10 -7.40
C LYS A 230 8.30 -1.13 -8.86
N ASN A 231 9.03 -2.17 -9.27
CA ASN A 231 9.32 -2.38 -10.70
C ASN A 231 8.08 -2.78 -11.52
N GLU A 232 7.04 -3.28 -10.86
CA GLU A 232 5.81 -3.73 -11.48
C GLU A 232 4.70 -2.67 -11.36
N CYS A 233 4.52 -2.09 -10.17
CA CYS A 233 3.42 -1.17 -9.88
C CYS A 233 3.81 0.31 -9.91
N GLY A 234 5.10 0.64 -9.95
CA GLY A 234 5.60 2.01 -9.79
C GLY A 234 5.53 2.53 -8.35
N GLU A 235 5.84 3.82 -8.19
CA GLU A 235 5.83 4.53 -6.91
C GLU A 235 4.54 5.31 -6.72
N TYR A 236 3.83 5.03 -5.64
CA TYR A 236 2.69 5.79 -5.14
C TYR A 236 2.56 5.58 -3.62
N PRO A 237 1.85 6.45 -2.89
CA PRO A 237 1.86 6.43 -1.42
C PRO A 237 1.49 5.08 -0.79
N THR A 238 0.52 4.38 -1.36
CA THR A 238 0.03 3.10 -0.83
C THR A 238 0.56 1.87 -1.57
N ALA A 239 1.68 1.99 -2.29
CA ALA A 239 2.26 0.92 -3.10
C ALA A 239 2.58 -0.37 -2.32
N THR A 240 2.76 -0.29 -1.00
CA THR A 240 2.96 -1.47 -0.13
C THR A 240 1.77 -2.42 -0.15
N SER A 241 0.56 -1.93 -0.46
CA SER A 241 -0.60 -2.80 -0.66
C SER A 241 -0.39 -3.76 -1.84
N TYR A 242 0.27 -3.30 -2.91
CA TYR A 242 0.67 -4.17 -4.02
C TYR A 242 1.71 -5.21 -3.58
N ALA A 243 2.65 -4.83 -2.69
CA ALA A 243 3.62 -5.77 -2.16
C ALA A 243 2.95 -6.91 -1.37
N VAL A 244 1.93 -6.60 -0.56
CA VAL A 244 1.13 -7.62 0.16
C VAL A 244 0.39 -8.52 -0.83
N TRP A 245 -0.25 -7.95 -1.85
CA TRP A 245 -0.89 -8.74 -2.91
C TRP A 245 0.11 -9.66 -3.63
N LYS A 246 1.30 -9.16 -3.93
CA LYS A 246 2.40 -9.94 -4.54
C LYS A 246 2.84 -11.08 -3.63
N ALA A 247 3.04 -10.80 -2.34
CA ALA A 247 3.40 -11.82 -1.35
C ALA A 247 2.38 -12.95 -1.27
N VAL A 248 1.09 -12.61 -1.25
CA VAL A 248 0.00 -13.59 -1.27
C VAL A 248 0.06 -14.46 -2.52
N ASN A 249 0.23 -13.87 -3.71
CA ASN A 249 0.30 -14.64 -4.94
C ASN A 249 1.54 -15.56 -5.01
N GLU A 250 2.67 -15.13 -4.50
CA GLU A 250 3.86 -15.99 -4.43
C GLU A 250 3.65 -17.12 -3.42
N SER A 251 3.01 -16.87 -2.27
CA SER A 251 2.74 -17.90 -1.25
C SER A 251 1.83 -19.00 -1.76
N VAL A 252 0.82 -18.68 -2.56
CA VAL A 252 -0.13 -19.66 -3.14
C VAL A 252 0.59 -20.67 -4.06
N ASN A 253 1.68 -20.28 -4.69
CA ASN A 253 2.47 -21.15 -5.56
C ASN A 253 3.47 -22.03 -4.78
N CYS A 254 3.63 -21.80 -3.47
CA CYS A 254 4.53 -22.58 -2.64
C CYS A 254 3.83 -23.84 -2.08
N THR A 255 4.53 -24.97 -2.12
CA THR A 255 4.02 -26.26 -1.58
C THR A 255 4.26 -26.41 -0.08
N THR A 256 5.06 -25.54 0.51
CA THR A 256 5.43 -25.54 1.94
C THR A 256 5.09 -24.22 2.57
N SER A 257 4.91 -24.21 3.89
CA SER A 257 4.77 -22.97 4.65
C SER A 257 5.97 -22.07 4.39
N THR A 258 5.71 -20.84 3.98
CA THR A 258 6.74 -19.89 3.53
C THR A 258 6.58 -18.58 4.26
N HIS A 259 7.65 -18.11 4.92
CA HIS A 259 7.67 -16.79 5.52
C HIS A 259 8.20 -15.75 4.53
N ILE A 260 7.42 -14.71 4.35
CA ILE A 260 7.72 -13.59 3.45
C ILE A 260 7.87 -12.33 4.29
N LEU A 261 8.98 -11.64 4.14
CA LEU A 261 9.18 -10.31 4.70
C LEU A 261 9.01 -9.26 3.60
N ILE A 262 8.17 -8.26 3.86
CA ILE A 262 8.05 -7.09 3.01
C ILE A 262 8.75 -5.94 3.70
N TYR A 263 9.69 -5.29 3.02
CA TYR A 263 10.33 -4.07 3.50
C TYR A 263 10.25 -2.97 2.46
N ASN A 264 9.70 -1.83 2.85
CA ASN A 264 9.61 -0.65 2.00
C ASN A 264 10.18 0.58 2.70
N HIS A 265 10.85 1.41 1.92
CA HIS A 265 11.35 2.71 2.33
C HIS A 265 10.78 3.76 1.37
N HIS A 266 10.06 4.74 1.92
CA HIS A 266 9.46 5.84 1.17
C HIS A 266 9.89 7.16 1.82
N HIS A 267 10.88 7.84 1.22
CA HIS A 267 11.53 9.02 1.79
C HIS A 267 12.14 8.73 3.17
N SER A 268 11.58 9.28 4.25
CA SER A 268 11.99 9.03 5.64
C SER A 268 11.05 8.09 6.39
N ILE A 269 10.20 7.39 5.67
CA ILE A 269 9.21 6.45 6.20
C ILE A 269 9.66 5.03 5.86
N ASN A 270 9.67 4.16 6.86
CA ASN A 270 10.07 2.77 6.73
C ASN A 270 8.93 1.86 7.18
N HIS A 271 8.68 0.80 6.45
CA HIS A 271 7.63 -0.17 6.72
C HIS A 271 7.82 -1.48 5.97
#